data_5b1276cc5803a4ea72e31e48b2fec63f
#
_entry.id   5b1276cc5803a4ea72e31e48b2fec63f
#
_cell.length_a   1.000
_cell.length_b   1.000
_cell.length_c   1.000
_cell.angle_alpha   90.00
_cell.angle_beta   90.00
_cell.angle_gamma   90.00
#
_symmetry.space_group_name_H-M   'P 1'
#
loop_
_entity.id
_entity.type
_entity.pdbx_description
1 polymer ?
#
loop_
_entity_poly.entity_id
_entity_poly.type
_entity_poly.pdbx_seq_one_letter_code
_entity_poly.pdbx_strand_id
1 'polypeptide(L)'
;MTAEYFLVLGLIGVAFFAVAGALLGYEKNISGFGVVVVATVTALGGGTLRDILLSKPIFWIETPDYLYSTYAAIIATVLLIRHLPSVNNYYFLVVDAIGMAIFNIMGIEKALISGSGLVVAITMGITTGIFGSLIRDVICREMPSVMRNEPYASACLAGGLVYAALFSQDISYIWCILGSLITTISLRLGSLHWGWHITIFRKKDREFSQKSEVQNS
;
A
#
# COMPACT_ATOMS: atom_id res chain seq x y z
N MET A 1 18.65 -3.46 -12.77
CA MET A 1 17.65 -2.47 -13.24
C MET A 1 18.38 -1.22 -13.64
N THR A 2 18.06 -0.66 -14.78
CA THR A 2 18.56 0.68 -15.06
C THR A 2 17.84 1.65 -14.12
N ALA A 3 18.54 2.66 -13.66
CA ALA A 3 17.97 3.68 -12.74
C ALA A 3 16.66 4.30 -13.28
N GLU A 4 16.53 4.35 -14.60
CA GLU A 4 15.35 4.88 -15.30
C GLU A 4 14.07 4.05 -15.04
N TYR A 5 14.13 2.71 -15.11
CA TYR A 5 12.94 1.89 -14.81
C TYR A 5 12.49 2.01 -13.37
N PHE A 6 13.45 2.11 -12.45
CA PHE A 6 13.13 2.31 -11.02
C PHE A 6 12.46 3.65 -10.79
N LEU A 7 12.94 4.70 -11.46
CA LEU A 7 12.35 6.04 -11.40
C LEU A 7 10.91 6.02 -11.95
N VAL A 8 10.71 5.50 -13.16
CA VAL A 8 9.37 5.46 -13.79
C VAL A 8 8.38 4.68 -12.93
N LEU A 9 8.76 3.49 -12.45
CA LEU A 9 7.91 2.69 -11.57
C LEU A 9 7.55 3.45 -10.30
N GLY A 10 8.52 4.15 -9.72
CA GLY A 10 8.31 4.97 -8.54
C GLY A 10 7.40 6.17 -8.77
N LEU A 11 7.54 6.89 -9.89
CA LEU A 11 6.67 7.99 -10.28
C LEU A 11 5.21 7.52 -10.43
N ILE A 12 5.01 6.35 -11.03
CA ILE A 12 3.69 5.72 -11.15
C ILE A 12 3.16 5.37 -9.74
N GLY A 13 3.98 4.77 -8.88
CA GLY A 13 3.59 4.39 -7.52
C GLY A 13 3.15 5.56 -6.66
N VAL A 14 3.92 6.68 -6.65
CA VAL A 14 3.53 7.88 -5.90
C VAL A 14 2.26 8.51 -6.45
N ALA A 15 2.05 8.49 -7.79
CA ALA A 15 0.85 8.99 -8.41
C ALA A 15 -0.40 8.20 -7.95
N PHE A 16 -0.35 6.87 -7.98
CA PHE A 16 -1.46 6.03 -7.50
C PHE A 16 -1.76 6.26 -6.02
N PHE A 17 -0.75 6.32 -5.17
CA PHE A 17 -0.97 6.61 -3.76
C PHE A 17 -1.45 8.03 -3.48
N ALA A 18 -1.01 9.02 -4.26
CA ALA A 18 -1.52 10.37 -4.18
C ALA A 18 -3.00 10.44 -4.53
N VAL A 19 -3.41 9.75 -5.62
CA VAL A 19 -4.83 9.61 -6.01
C VAL A 19 -5.63 8.95 -4.88
N ALA A 20 -5.15 7.81 -4.33
CA ALA A 20 -5.83 7.12 -3.23
C ALA A 20 -5.99 8.02 -2.00
N GLY A 21 -4.94 8.77 -1.63
CA GLY A 21 -4.99 9.71 -0.51
C GLY A 21 -5.98 10.86 -0.75
N ALA A 22 -6.00 11.42 -1.97
CA ALA A 22 -6.91 12.49 -2.33
C ALA A 22 -8.38 12.03 -2.35
N LEU A 23 -8.65 10.84 -2.87
CA LEU A 23 -9.99 10.25 -2.90
C LEU A 23 -10.55 10.04 -1.49
N LEU A 24 -9.76 9.44 -0.58
CA LEU A 24 -10.20 9.24 0.79
C LEU A 24 -10.37 10.57 1.55
N GLY A 25 -9.44 11.51 1.37
CA GLY A 25 -9.55 12.84 1.96
C GLY A 25 -10.82 13.58 1.51
N TYR A 26 -11.20 13.45 0.24
CA TYR A 26 -12.45 14.01 -0.28
C TYR A 26 -13.68 13.31 0.32
N GLU A 27 -13.69 11.99 0.36
CA GLU A 27 -14.79 11.20 0.95
C GLU A 27 -15.05 11.58 2.42
N LYS A 28 -13.98 11.89 3.16
CA LYS A 28 -14.04 12.32 4.56
C LYS A 28 -14.34 13.80 4.76
N ASN A 29 -14.66 14.54 3.69
CA ASN A 29 -14.93 15.98 3.75
C ASN A 29 -13.79 16.79 4.42
N ILE A 30 -12.55 16.36 4.22
CA ILE A 30 -11.37 17.08 4.70
C ILE A 30 -11.19 18.35 3.85
N SER A 31 -10.72 19.43 4.47
CA SER A 31 -10.47 20.70 3.76
C SER A 31 -9.51 20.51 2.57
N GLY A 32 -9.60 21.38 1.55
CA GLY A 32 -8.76 21.24 0.36
C GLY A 32 -7.27 21.14 0.65
N PHE A 33 -6.75 21.94 1.60
CA PHE A 33 -5.36 21.82 2.04
C PHE A 33 -5.10 20.49 2.78
N GLY A 34 -6.04 20.07 3.60
CA GLY A 34 -5.95 18.77 4.28
C GLY A 34 -5.91 17.59 3.30
N VAL A 35 -6.65 17.64 2.20
CA VAL A 35 -6.58 16.64 1.11
C VAL A 35 -5.16 16.59 0.52
N VAL A 36 -4.52 17.73 0.28
CA VAL A 36 -3.14 17.79 -0.22
C VAL A 36 -2.19 17.14 0.78
N VAL A 37 -2.32 17.44 2.08
CA VAL A 37 -1.49 16.84 3.14
C VAL A 37 -1.67 15.32 3.18
N VAL A 38 -2.92 14.83 3.24
CA VAL A 38 -3.21 13.40 3.30
C VAL A 38 -2.66 12.66 2.08
N ALA A 39 -2.87 13.21 0.88
CA ALA A 39 -2.40 12.61 -0.36
C ALA A 39 -0.86 12.58 -0.43
N THR A 40 -0.19 13.67 -0.03
CA THR A 40 1.28 13.75 -0.01
C THR A 40 1.88 12.75 0.96
N VAL A 41 1.35 12.67 2.19
CA VAL A 41 1.82 11.71 3.19
C VAL A 41 1.56 10.27 2.76
N THR A 42 0.43 10.00 2.10
CA THR A 42 0.14 8.67 1.54
C THR A 42 1.17 8.28 0.49
N ALA A 43 1.46 9.19 -0.44
CA ALA A 43 2.37 8.95 -1.57
C ALA A 43 3.83 8.78 -1.15
N LEU A 44 4.29 9.60 -0.22
CA LEU A 44 5.71 9.68 0.12
C LEU A 44 6.08 8.96 1.43
N GLY A 45 5.10 8.74 2.33
CA GLY A 45 5.34 8.26 3.69
C GLY A 45 6.01 6.88 3.76
N GLY A 46 5.54 5.92 2.96
CA GLY A 46 6.10 4.57 2.94
C GLY A 46 7.56 4.53 2.48
N GLY A 47 7.86 5.23 1.38
CA GLY A 47 9.23 5.34 0.86
C GLY A 47 10.16 6.13 1.78
N THR A 48 9.64 7.15 2.46
CA THR A 48 10.39 7.92 3.46
C THR A 48 10.79 7.04 4.63
N LEU A 49 9.85 6.28 5.19
CA LEU A 49 10.16 5.36 6.28
C LEU A 49 11.20 4.31 5.86
N ARG A 50 11.04 3.73 4.67
CA ARG A 50 12.02 2.78 4.10
C ARG A 50 13.42 3.39 4.07
N ASP A 51 13.56 4.58 3.53
CA ASP A 51 14.86 5.21 3.33
C ASP A 51 15.53 5.55 4.66
N ILE A 52 14.75 5.99 5.66
CA ILE A 52 15.22 6.21 7.03
C ILE A 52 15.72 4.90 7.64
N LEU A 53 14.94 3.81 7.55
CA LEU A 53 15.31 2.50 8.12
C LEU A 53 16.55 1.90 7.45
N LEU A 54 16.73 2.14 6.15
CA LEU A 54 17.90 1.69 5.39
C LEU A 54 19.10 2.66 5.51
N SER A 55 18.97 3.76 6.29
CA SER A 55 19.98 4.82 6.40
C SER A 55 20.42 5.35 5.03
N LYS A 56 19.45 5.53 4.12
CA LYS A 56 19.66 6.09 2.78
C LYS A 56 19.05 7.49 2.69
N PRO A 57 19.57 8.32 1.78
CA PRO A 57 18.94 9.60 1.48
C PRO A 57 17.49 9.40 1.05
N ILE A 58 16.63 10.33 1.48
CA ILE A 58 15.19 10.25 1.20
C ILE A 58 14.95 10.50 -0.29
N PHE A 59 14.29 9.57 -0.96
CA PHE A 59 14.16 9.49 -2.41
C PHE A 59 13.57 10.73 -3.08
N TRP A 60 12.56 11.36 -2.48
CA TRP A 60 11.92 12.56 -3.04
C TRP A 60 12.69 13.86 -2.76
N ILE A 61 13.66 13.84 -1.82
CA ILE A 61 14.58 14.96 -1.59
C ILE A 61 15.69 14.94 -2.64
N GLU A 62 16.23 13.73 -2.95
CA GLU A 62 17.24 13.58 -3.99
C GLU A 62 16.67 13.77 -5.40
N THR A 63 15.45 13.32 -5.63
CA THR A 63 14.80 13.36 -6.95
C THR A 63 13.42 14.03 -6.83
N PRO A 64 13.36 15.36 -7.02
CA PRO A 64 12.12 16.15 -6.90
C PRO A 64 11.01 15.74 -7.86
N ASP A 65 11.30 14.94 -8.89
CA ASP A 65 10.32 14.43 -9.84
C ASP A 65 9.20 13.65 -9.14
N TYR A 66 9.50 13.00 -8.02
CA TYR A 66 8.48 12.33 -7.19
C TYR A 66 7.47 13.32 -6.59
N LEU A 67 7.93 14.51 -6.19
CA LEU A 67 7.04 15.58 -5.72
C LEU A 67 6.18 16.12 -6.86
N TYR A 68 6.78 16.35 -8.04
CA TYR A 68 6.04 16.83 -9.21
C TYR A 68 4.97 15.83 -9.62
N SER A 69 5.29 14.53 -9.67
CA SER A 69 4.31 13.46 -9.95
C SER A 69 3.19 13.42 -8.89
N THR A 70 3.56 13.51 -7.62
CA THR A 70 2.60 13.53 -6.50
C THR A 70 1.63 14.71 -6.63
N TYR A 71 2.13 15.92 -6.79
CA TYR A 71 1.28 17.11 -6.88
C TYR A 71 0.46 17.18 -8.17
N ALA A 72 1.02 16.73 -9.29
CA ALA A 72 0.28 16.59 -10.54
C ALA A 72 -0.90 15.62 -10.40
N ALA A 73 -0.68 14.48 -9.76
CA ALA A 73 -1.72 13.49 -9.47
C ALA A 73 -2.81 14.04 -8.53
N ILE A 74 -2.43 14.80 -7.49
CA ILE A 74 -3.37 15.45 -6.57
C ILE A 74 -4.24 16.46 -7.32
N ILE A 75 -3.62 17.35 -8.11
CA ILE A 75 -4.34 18.38 -8.87
C ILE A 75 -5.29 17.71 -9.87
N ALA A 76 -4.82 16.73 -10.62
CA ALA A 76 -5.64 15.99 -11.56
C ALA A 76 -6.85 15.34 -10.86
N THR A 77 -6.63 14.70 -9.70
CA THR A 77 -7.70 14.07 -8.91
C THR A 77 -8.72 15.10 -8.45
N VAL A 78 -8.29 16.22 -7.88
CA VAL A 78 -9.19 17.28 -7.39
C VAL A 78 -10.02 17.90 -8.51
N LEU A 79 -9.45 18.06 -9.70
CA LEU A 79 -10.17 18.57 -10.87
C LEU A 79 -11.17 17.56 -11.42
N LEU A 80 -10.80 16.29 -11.48
CA LEU A 80 -11.63 15.22 -12.05
C LEU A 80 -12.73 14.75 -11.10
N ILE A 81 -12.50 14.80 -9.78
CA ILE A 81 -13.44 14.26 -8.79
C ILE A 81 -14.82 14.93 -8.85
N ARG A 82 -14.87 16.19 -9.27
CA ARG A 82 -16.14 16.94 -9.46
C ARG A 82 -17.01 16.39 -10.61
N HIS A 83 -16.39 15.64 -11.52
CA HIS A 83 -17.05 15.06 -12.70
C HIS A 83 -17.33 13.57 -12.53
N LEU A 84 -16.83 12.95 -11.46
CA LEU A 84 -17.08 11.53 -11.17
C LEU A 84 -18.41 11.38 -10.42
N PRO A 85 -19.39 10.63 -10.97
CA PRO A 85 -20.58 10.26 -10.22
C PRO A 85 -20.15 9.34 -9.08
N SER A 86 -20.36 9.73 -7.85
CA SER A 86 -20.00 9.07 -6.59
C SER A 86 -18.71 8.23 -6.67
N VAL A 87 -17.68 8.62 -5.93
CA VAL A 87 -16.46 7.83 -5.83
C VAL A 87 -16.84 6.50 -5.18
N ASN A 88 -17.00 5.47 -6.00
CA ASN A 88 -17.27 4.12 -5.50
C ASN A 88 -16.03 3.65 -4.75
N ASN A 89 -16.19 3.11 -3.54
CA ASN A 89 -15.12 2.50 -2.74
C ASN A 89 -14.22 1.54 -3.55
N TYR A 90 -14.77 0.93 -4.61
CA TYR A 90 -14.03 0.02 -5.47
C TYR A 90 -12.86 0.71 -6.21
N TYR A 91 -13.07 1.91 -6.78
CA TYR A 91 -11.99 2.64 -7.48
C TYR A 91 -10.85 3.01 -6.54
N PHE A 92 -11.18 3.49 -5.35
CA PHE A 92 -10.20 3.76 -4.30
C PHE A 92 -9.37 2.52 -3.98
N LEU A 93 -10.03 1.37 -3.78
CA LEU A 93 -9.36 0.12 -3.43
C LEU A 93 -8.46 -0.42 -4.55
N VAL A 94 -8.85 -0.26 -5.82
CA VAL A 94 -8.02 -0.63 -6.98
C VAL A 94 -6.77 0.25 -7.07
N VAL A 95 -6.94 1.56 -6.95
CA VAL A 95 -5.83 2.52 -7.01
C VAL A 95 -4.84 2.28 -5.87
N ASP A 96 -5.35 2.05 -4.66
CA ASP A 96 -4.56 1.71 -3.48
C ASP A 96 -3.79 0.39 -3.66
N ALA A 97 -4.43 -0.64 -4.22
CA ALA A 97 -3.80 -1.94 -4.48
C ALA A 97 -2.63 -1.86 -5.46
N ILE A 98 -2.77 -1.05 -6.51
CA ILE A 98 -1.70 -0.83 -7.51
C ILE A 98 -0.53 -0.09 -6.85
N GLY A 99 -0.80 1.01 -6.14
CA GLY A 99 0.22 1.77 -5.41
C GLY A 99 0.98 0.88 -4.43
N MET A 100 0.24 0.10 -3.62
CA MET A 100 0.80 -0.84 -2.66
C MET A 100 1.72 -1.88 -3.33
N ALA A 101 1.29 -2.48 -4.44
CA ALA A 101 2.08 -3.51 -5.14
C ALA A 101 3.39 -2.93 -5.71
N ILE A 102 3.34 -1.74 -6.28
CA ILE A 102 4.53 -1.04 -6.79
C ILE A 102 5.50 -0.74 -5.64
N PHE A 103 5.02 -0.15 -4.57
CA PHE A 103 5.86 0.20 -3.42
C PHE A 103 6.40 -1.03 -2.67
N ASN A 104 5.66 -2.15 -2.68
CA ASN A 104 6.16 -3.42 -2.16
C ASN A 104 7.44 -3.84 -2.90
N ILE A 105 7.43 -3.82 -4.23
CA ILE A 105 8.61 -4.16 -5.05
C ILE A 105 9.73 -3.15 -4.83
N MET A 106 9.43 -1.86 -4.87
CA MET A 106 10.42 -0.82 -4.65
C MET A 106 11.10 -0.94 -3.28
N GLY A 107 10.36 -1.40 -2.27
CA GLY A 107 10.91 -1.67 -0.94
C GLY A 107 11.87 -2.86 -0.94
N ILE A 108 11.49 -3.96 -1.60
CA ILE A 108 12.33 -5.16 -1.76
C ILE A 108 13.63 -4.79 -2.47
N GLU A 109 13.50 -4.16 -3.63
CA GLU A 109 14.63 -3.80 -4.49
C GLU A 109 15.63 -2.88 -3.79
N LYS A 110 15.14 -1.80 -3.19
CA LYS A 110 16.02 -0.84 -2.51
C LYS A 110 16.76 -1.48 -1.33
N ALA A 111 16.11 -2.41 -0.62
CA ALA A 111 16.76 -3.16 0.45
C ALA A 111 17.84 -4.11 -0.07
N LEU A 112 17.57 -4.82 -1.18
CA LEU A 112 18.58 -5.70 -1.82
C LEU A 112 19.77 -4.90 -2.34
N ILE A 113 19.52 -3.78 -3.02
CA ILE A 113 20.59 -2.87 -3.50
C ILE A 113 21.40 -2.31 -2.33
N SER A 114 20.79 -2.14 -1.16
CA SER A 114 21.46 -1.70 0.07
C SER A 114 22.29 -2.80 0.75
N GLY A 115 22.33 -4.01 0.18
CA GLY A 115 23.08 -5.15 0.73
C GLY A 115 22.34 -5.95 1.80
N SER A 116 21.02 -5.72 1.96
CA SER A 116 20.21 -6.46 2.94
C SER A 116 19.89 -7.87 2.43
N GLY A 117 19.75 -8.83 3.34
CA GLY A 117 19.30 -10.18 3.00
C GLY A 117 17.81 -10.23 2.61
N LEU A 118 17.38 -11.33 1.97
CA LEU A 118 16.03 -11.51 1.43
C LEU A 118 14.91 -11.28 2.46
N VAL A 119 15.07 -11.75 3.69
CA VAL A 119 14.08 -11.58 4.75
C VAL A 119 13.85 -10.10 5.07
N VAL A 120 14.93 -9.34 5.20
CA VAL A 120 14.89 -7.89 5.42
C VAL A 120 14.28 -7.21 4.20
N ALA A 121 14.64 -7.63 2.99
CA ALA A 121 14.11 -7.06 1.76
C ALA A 121 12.58 -7.23 1.65
N ILE A 122 12.06 -8.44 1.91
CA ILE A 122 10.61 -8.69 1.93
C ILE A 122 9.94 -7.83 3.00
N THR A 123 10.51 -7.74 4.20
CA THR A 123 9.97 -6.91 5.28
C THR A 123 9.94 -5.43 4.87
N MET A 124 10.99 -4.93 4.23
CA MET A 124 11.03 -3.55 3.70
C MET A 124 9.99 -3.33 2.59
N GLY A 125 9.75 -4.33 1.75
CA GLY A 125 8.68 -4.29 0.78
C GLY A 125 7.31 -4.11 1.43
N ILE A 126 6.97 -4.99 2.37
CA ILE A 126 5.71 -4.94 3.12
C ILE A 126 5.57 -3.57 3.82
N THR A 127 6.61 -3.15 4.54
CA THR A 127 6.61 -1.87 5.25
C THR A 127 6.39 -0.69 4.30
N THR A 128 7.12 -0.65 3.18
CA THR A 128 7.03 0.43 2.21
C THR A 128 5.64 0.50 1.56
N GLY A 129 5.09 -0.66 1.17
CA GLY A 129 3.79 -0.73 0.52
C GLY A 129 2.61 -0.39 1.43
N ILE A 130 2.73 -0.66 2.74
CA ILE A 130 1.63 -0.50 3.69
C ILE A 130 1.67 0.84 4.43
N PHE A 131 2.85 1.35 4.74
CA PHE A 131 2.99 2.44 5.70
C PHE A 131 2.34 3.76 5.22
N GLY A 132 2.39 4.05 3.92
CA GLY A 132 1.72 5.22 3.35
C GLY A 132 0.21 5.20 3.57
N SER A 133 -0.43 4.06 3.27
CA SER A 133 -1.86 3.86 3.48
C SER A 133 -2.24 3.79 4.97
N LEU A 134 -1.37 3.24 5.81
CA LEU A 134 -1.58 3.19 7.27
C LEU A 134 -1.66 4.60 7.86
N ILE A 135 -0.72 5.49 7.53
CA ILE A 135 -0.75 6.88 8.00
C ILE A 135 -1.99 7.60 7.47
N ARG A 136 -2.33 7.43 6.19
CA ARG A 136 -3.52 7.98 5.56
C ARG A 136 -4.78 7.61 6.36
N ASP A 137 -4.97 6.31 6.59
CA ASP A 137 -6.16 5.78 7.27
C ASP A 137 -6.26 6.36 8.69
N VAL A 138 -5.14 6.42 9.44
CA VAL A 138 -5.09 7.01 10.79
C VAL A 138 -5.46 8.50 10.77
N ILE A 139 -4.90 9.29 9.84
CA ILE A 139 -5.22 10.72 9.72
C ILE A 139 -6.70 10.91 9.39
N CYS A 140 -7.24 10.06 8.50
CA CYS A 140 -8.65 10.09 8.11
C CYS A 140 -9.60 9.47 9.14
N ARG A 141 -9.09 9.02 10.29
CA ARG A 141 -9.86 8.34 11.35
C ARG A 141 -10.61 7.09 10.86
N GLU A 142 -10.00 6.39 9.93
CA GLU A 142 -10.47 5.10 9.44
C GLU A 142 -9.68 3.96 10.10
N MET A 143 -10.32 2.79 10.20
CA MET A 143 -9.61 1.59 10.59
C MET A 143 -8.60 1.23 9.51
N PRO A 144 -7.29 1.20 9.82
CA PRO A 144 -6.27 0.91 8.83
C PRO A 144 -6.54 -0.39 8.06
N SER A 145 -6.38 -0.33 6.75
CA SER A 145 -6.64 -1.47 5.85
C SER A 145 -5.86 -2.73 6.24
N VAL A 146 -4.65 -2.56 6.79
CA VAL A 146 -3.81 -3.66 7.29
C VAL A 146 -4.39 -4.35 8.54
N MET A 147 -5.26 -3.67 9.29
CA MET A 147 -5.91 -4.20 10.50
C MET A 147 -7.29 -4.80 10.21
N ARG A 148 -7.80 -4.65 8.99
CA ARG A 148 -9.04 -5.30 8.57
C ARG A 148 -8.79 -6.79 8.31
N ASN A 149 -9.85 -7.60 8.41
CA ASN A 149 -9.76 -9.05 8.14
C ASN A 149 -9.58 -9.39 6.65
N GLU A 150 -9.03 -8.48 5.88
CA GLU A 150 -8.78 -8.63 4.45
C GLU A 150 -7.30 -8.97 4.20
N PRO A 151 -6.98 -9.72 3.13
CA PRO A 151 -5.61 -9.97 2.72
C PRO A 151 -4.94 -8.68 2.22
N TYR A 152 -4.35 -7.90 3.11
CA TYR A 152 -3.61 -6.68 2.79
C TYR A 152 -2.11 -6.90 2.91
N ALA A 153 -1.61 -7.07 4.13
CA ALA A 153 -0.20 -7.40 4.38
C ALA A 153 0.19 -8.78 3.82
N SER A 154 -0.73 -9.74 3.86
CA SER A 154 -0.52 -11.07 3.30
C SER A 154 -0.37 -11.07 1.77
N ALA A 155 -1.02 -10.15 1.06
CA ALA A 155 -0.83 -9.96 -0.37
C ALA A 155 0.58 -9.43 -0.70
N CYS A 156 1.09 -8.44 0.07
CA CYS A 156 2.46 -7.97 -0.04
C CYS A 156 3.47 -9.08 0.29
N LEU A 157 3.22 -9.85 1.36
CA LEU A 157 4.06 -10.98 1.73
C LEU A 157 4.13 -12.02 0.61
N ALA A 158 2.99 -12.41 0.05
CA ALA A 158 2.94 -13.38 -1.05
C ALA A 158 3.70 -12.89 -2.29
N GLY A 159 3.50 -11.63 -2.68
CA GLY A 159 4.25 -11.01 -3.77
C GLY A 159 5.76 -10.97 -3.50
N GLY A 160 6.15 -10.64 -2.26
CA GLY A 160 7.56 -10.65 -1.84
C GLY A 160 8.17 -12.07 -1.85
N LEU A 161 7.42 -13.08 -1.45
CA LEU A 161 7.86 -14.49 -1.51
C LEU A 161 8.02 -14.97 -2.97
N VAL A 162 7.09 -14.60 -3.86
CA VAL A 162 7.21 -14.89 -5.30
C VAL A 162 8.44 -14.21 -5.88
N TYR A 163 8.67 -12.94 -5.54
CA TYR A 163 9.89 -12.24 -5.94
C TYR A 163 11.14 -12.99 -5.50
N ALA A 164 11.24 -13.34 -4.21
CA ALA A 164 12.38 -14.04 -3.65
C ALA A 164 12.60 -15.43 -4.28
N ALA A 165 11.53 -16.18 -4.54
CA ALA A 165 11.59 -17.49 -5.17
C ALA A 165 12.11 -17.41 -6.62
N LEU A 166 11.65 -16.44 -7.40
CA LEU A 166 12.12 -16.24 -8.77
C LEU A 166 13.57 -15.72 -8.79
N PHE A 167 13.89 -14.80 -7.89
CA PHE A 167 15.23 -14.24 -7.75
C PHE A 167 16.27 -15.31 -7.36
N SER A 168 15.92 -16.24 -6.48
CA SER A 168 16.81 -17.33 -6.05
C SER A 168 17.06 -18.38 -7.14
N GLN A 169 16.27 -18.40 -8.22
CA GLN A 169 16.44 -19.27 -9.38
C GLN A 169 17.15 -18.57 -10.56
N ASP A 170 17.80 -17.42 -10.31
CA ASP A 170 18.47 -16.62 -11.32
C ASP A 170 17.58 -16.24 -12.52
N ILE A 171 16.26 -16.18 -12.29
CA ILE A 171 15.30 -15.74 -13.30
C ILE A 171 15.49 -14.24 -13.55
N SER A 172 15.33 -13.85 -14.83
CA SER A 172 15.57 -12.46 -15.20
C SER A 172 14.68 -11.50 -14.40
N TYR A 173 15.29 -10.41 -13.99
CA TYR A 173 14.76 -9.39 -13.12
C TYR A 173 13.33 -8.92 -13.45
N ILE A 174 13.03 -8.76 -14.74
CA ILE A 174 11.71 -8.33 -15.19
C ILE A 174 10.61 -9.32 -14.75
N TRP A 175 10.89 -10.62 -14.80
CA TRP A 175 9.93 -11.64 -14.38
C TRP A 175 9.74 -11.69 -12.89
N CYS A 176 10.79 -11.36 -12.10
CA CYS A 176 10.66 -11.23 -10.64
C CYS A 176 9.70 -10.09 -10.28
N ILE A 177 9.84 -8.94 -10.93
CA ILE A 177 8.95 -7.78 -10.76
C ILE A 177 7.52 -8.13 -11.19
N LEU A 178 7.34 -8.63 -12.40
CA LEU A 178 6.01 -8.94 -12.95
C LEU A 178 5.31 -10.01 -12.11
N GLY A 179 6.01 -11.06 -11.71
CA GLY A 179 5.46 -12.10 -10.84
C GLY A 179 5.00 -11.56 -9.50
N SER A 180 5.80 -10.70 -8.86
CA SER A 180 5.44 -10.04 -7.61
C SER A 180 4.25 -9.10 -7.77
N LEU A 181 4.25 -8.23 -8.80
CA LEU A 181 3.15 -7.31 -9.10
C LEU A 181 1.83 -8.06 -9.31
N ILE A 182 1.84 -9.03 -10.23
CA ILE A 182 0.65 -9.81 -10.57
C ILE A 182 0.12 -10.52 -9.32
N THR A 183 0.99 -11.15 -8.53
CA THR A 183 0.58 -11.87 -7.32
C THR A 183 -0.05 -10.91 -6.30
N THR A 184 0.60 -9.79 -6.00
CA THR A 184 0.11 -8.82 -5.02
C THR A 184 -1.22 -8.23 -5.44
N ILE A 185 -1.34 -7.77 -6.70
CA ILE A 185 -2.56 -7.16 -7.23
C ILE A 185 -3.69 -8.20 -7.30
N SER A 186 -3.42 -9.41 -7.82
CA SER A 186 -4.45 -10.44 -7.96
C SER A 186 -5.00 -10.89 -6.62
N LEU A 187 -4.15 -11.09 -5.61
CA LEU A 187 -4.61 -11.43 -4.26
C LEU A 187 -5.41 -10.29 -3.63
N ARG A 188 -4.99 -9.05 -3.81
CA ARG A 188 -5.69 -7.89 -3.26
C ARG A 188 -7.04 -7.68 -3.95
N LEU A 189 -7.10 -7.65 -5.27
CA LEU A 189 -8.35 -7.50 -6.02
C LEU A 189 -9.26 -8.72 -5.88
N GLY A 190 -8.68 -9.92 -5.87
CA GLY A 190 -9.43 -11.15 -5.61
C GLY A 190 -10.10 -11.13 -4.25
N SER A 191 -9.41 -10.70 -3.21
CA SER A 191 -10.02 -10.58 -1.87
C SER A 191 -11.18 -9.58 -1.83
N LEU A 192 -11.09 -8.50 -2.59
CA LEU A 192 -12.14 -7.50 -2.70
C LEU A 192 -13.36 -8.03 -3.48
N HIS A 193 -13.13 -8.82 -4.53
CA HIS A 193 -14.19 -9.34 -5.37
C HIS A 193 -14.92 -10.53 -4.75
N TRP A 194 -14.16 -11.46 -4.14
CA TRP A 194 -14.72 -12.70 -3.54
C TRP A 194 -14.93 -12.60 -2.03
N GLY A 195 -14.66 -11.46 -1.41
CA GLY A 195 -14.87 -11.27 0.02
C GLY A 195 -14.03 -12.21 0.90
N TRP A 196 -12.79 -12.50 0.51
CA TRP A 196 -11.92 -13.36 1.30
C TRP A 196 -11.54 -12.68 2.61
N HIS A 197 -11.91 -13.31 3.73
CA HIS A 197 -11.56 -12.85 5.06
C HIS A 197 -10.60 -13.84 5.72
N ILE A 198 -9.41 -13.37 6.08
CA ILE A 198 -8.44 -14.17 6.84
C ILE A 198 -8.68 -13.91 8.33
N THR A 199 -9.50 -14.71 8.95
CA THR A 199 -9.72 -14.67 10.41
C THR A 199 -8.76 -15.62 11.12
N ILE A 200 -7.53 -15.15 11.44
CA ILE A 200 -6.55 -15.97 12.17
C ILE A 200 -6.88 -16.02 13.68
N PHE A 201 -7.49 -14.96 14.23
CA PHE A 201 -7.88 -14.89 15.63
C PHE A 201 -9.32 -14.40 15.77
N ARG A 202 -10.25 -15.31 15.96
CA ARG A 202 -11.62 -14.99 16.38
C ARG A 202 -11.69 -15.16 17.89
N LYS A 203 -11.99 -14.08 18.62
CA LYS A 203 -12.32 -14.15 20.03
C LYS A 203 -13.59 -15.01 20.14
N LYS A 204 -13.48 -16.18 20.75
CA LYS A 204 -14.63 -17.07 20.98
C LYS A 204 -15.57 -16.32 21.92
N ASP A 205 -16.75 -15.94 21.42
CA ASP A 205 -17.71 -15.18 22.19
C ASP A 205 -18.07 -15.97 23.46
N ARG A 206 -17.66 -15.45 24.62
CA ARG A 206 -18.03 -15.98 25.93
C ARG A 206 -19.46 -15.56 26.33
N GLU A 207 -20.23 -15.02 25.41
CA GLU A 207 -21.58 -14.52 25.70
C GLU A 207 -22.64 -15.61 25.87
N PHE A 208 -22.36 -16.84 25.43
CA PHE A 208 -23.34 -17.93 25.59
C PHE A 208 -23.33 -18.56 26.98
N SER A 209 -22.23 -18.49 27.73
CA SER A 209 -22.15 -19.07 29.08
C SER A 209 -22.81 -18.22 30.19
N GLN A 210 -22.88 -16.91 30.04
CA GLN A 210 -23.52 -16.05 31.04
C GLN A 210 -25.05 -16.02 30.93
N LYS A 211 -25.62 -16.25 29.74
CA LYS A 211 -27.08 -16.31 29.61
C LYS A 211 -27.70 -17.60 30.11
N SER A 212 -26.95 -18.70 30.14
CA SER A 212 -27.44 -19.95 30.71
C SER A 212 -27.38 -20.02 32.23
N GLU A 213 -26.51 -19.23 32.87
CA GLU A 213 -26.45 -19.16 34.34
C GLU A 213 -27.52 -18.23 34.96
N VAL A 214 -27.95 -17.19 34.21
CA VAL A 214 -29.00 -16.26 34.70
C VAL A 214 -30.41 -16.84 34.48
N GLN A 215 -30.57 -17.85 33.65
CA GLN A 215 -31.87 -18.48 33.39
C GLN A 215 -32.15 -19.70 34.28
N ASN A 216 -31.16 -20.15 35.07
CA ASN A 216 -31.26 -21.28 36.00
C ASN A 216 -31.11 -20.87 37.48
N SER A 217 -31.14 -19.59 37.79
CA SER A 217 -31.25 -19.03 39.15
C SER A 217 -32.60 -18.34 39.34
#